data_4e12ca67e96353b7ee522cfbd0bf4008
#
_entry.id   4e12ca67e96353b7ee522cfbd0bf4008
#
_cell.length_a   1.000
_cell.length_b   1.000
_cell.length_c   1.000
_cell.angle_alpha   90.00
_cell.angle_beta   90.00
_cell.angle_gamma   90.00
#
_symmetry.space_group_name_H-M   'P 1'
#
loop_
_entity.id
_entity.type
_entity.pdbx_description
1 polymer ?
#
loop_
_entity_poly.entity_id
_entity_poly.type
_entity_poly.pdbx_seq_one_letter_code
_entity_poly.pdbx_strand_id
1 'polypeptide(L)'
;MIEQKLVQSVAQAIQALYGQAVEPAQVQLQKTKKEFEGHLTLVVFPFLRASRKGPEQTAQEIGEYLAANEPMVQAFNVIKGFLNLTIAASAWVELLTAIDNDAKYGIQTPTENSPLVMIEYSSPNTNKPLHLGHVRNNLLGYALANVMEANGNRVCISKRQWCTGPSELTSS
;
A
#
# COMPACT_ATOMS: atom_id res chain seq x y z
N MET A 1 -4.35 7.66 1.22
CA MET A 1 -3.50 7.24 2.35
C MET A 1 -2.35 8.21 2.53
N ILE A 2 -1.76 8.33 3.73
CA ILE A 2 -0.70 9.31 4.04
C ILE A 2 0.43 9.27 3.01
N GLU A 3 0.98 8.09 2.73
CA GLU A 3 2.07 7.95 1.74
C GLU A 3 1.69 8.43 0.35
N GLN A 4 0.50 8.10 -0.14
CA GLN A 4 0.04 8.53 -1.47
C GLN A 4 -0.15 10.06 -1.56
N LYS A 5 -0.73 10.67 -0.51
CA LYS A 5 -0.83 12.13 -0.42
C LYS A 5 0.56 12.76 -0.42
N LEU A 6 1.47 12.22 0.39
CA LEU A 6 2.84 12.73 0.49
C LEU A 6 3.61 12.60 -0.82
N VAL A 7 3.44 11.51 -1.56
CA VAL A 7 4.03 11.34 -2.91
C VAL A 7 3.53 12.43 -3.86
N GLN A 8 2.25 12.75 -3.83
CA GLN A 8 1.68 13.82 -4.66
C GLN A 8 2.21 15.19 -4.24
N SER A 9 2.29 15.46 -2.93
CA SER A 9 2.82 16.73 -2.41
C SER A 9 4.30 16.91 -2.74
N VAL A 10 5.10 15.84 -2.71
CA VAL A 10 6.51 15.86 -3.16
C VAL A 10 6.60 16.13 -4.65
N ALA A 11 5.79 15.50 -5.49
CA ALA A 11 5.78 15.77 -6.93
C ALA A 11 5.42 17.23 -7.25
N GLN A 12 4.43 17.78 -6.53
CA GLN A 12 4.06 19.20 -6.63
C GLN A 12 5.18 20.13 -6.16
N ALA A 13 5.87 19.79 -5.07
CA ALA A 13 7.01 20.55 -4.56
C ALA A 13 8.13 20.63 -5.62
N ILE A 14 8.47 19.51 -6.24
CA ILE A 14 9.53 19.45 -7.27
C ILE A 14 9.13 20.25 -8.52
N GLN A 15 7.87 20.18 -8.92
CA GLN A 15 7.36 20.98 -10.04
C GLN A 15 7.37 22.47 -9.72
N ALA A 16 6.98 22.87 -8.51
CA ALA A 16 6.97 24.27 -8.10
C ALA A 16 8.39 24.86 -7.94
N LEU A 17 9.33 24.10 -7.36
CA LEU A 17 10.68 24.56 -7.09
C LEU A 17 11.58 24.52 -8.31
N TYR A 18 11.45 23.52 -9.16
CA TYR A 18 12.40 23.23 -10.25
C TYR A 18 11.76 23.22 -11.66
N GLY A 19 10.44 23.40 -11.74
CA GLY A 19 9.72 23.43 -13.05
C GLY A 19 9.71 22.10 -13.79
N GLN A 20 10.07 21.01 -13.13
CA GLN A 20 10.11 19.67 -13.72
C GLN A 20 8.98 18.79 -13.16
N ALA A 21 8.16 18.24 -14.06
CA ALA A 21 7.16 17.27 -13.68
C ALA A 21 7.84 15.92 -13.34
N VAL A 22 7.50 15.36 -12.19
CA VAL A 22 8.01 14.08 -11.72
C VAL A 22 6.83 13.12 -11.58
N GLU A 23 6.96 11.91 -12.13
CA GLU A 23 5.94 10.90 -11.94
C GLU A 23 5.94 10.37 -10.51
N PRO A 24 4.76 10.11 -9.93
CA PRO A 24 4.64 9.55 -8.58
C PRO A 24 5.47 8.28 -8.35
N ALA A 25 5.68 7.48 -9.38
CA ALA A 25 6.49 6.27 -9.33
C ALA A 25 7.98 6.52 -9.07
N GLN A 26 8.47 7.73 -9.33
CA GLN A 26 9.87 8.13 -9.09
C GLN A 26 10.10 8.61 -7.66
N VAL A 27 9.02 8.91 -6.92
CA VAL A 27 9.09 9.35 -5.53
C VAL A 27 9.21 8.13 -4.62
N GLN A 28 10.40 7.90 -4.12
CA GLN A 28 10.68 6.77 -3.21
C GLN A 28 10.57 7.23 -1.76
N LEU A 29 9.49 6.79 -1.11
CA LEU A 29 9.31 6.92 0.33
C LEU A 29 9.64 5.60 1.02
N GLN A 30 10.33 5.67 2.14
CA GLN A 30 10.65 4.52 2.98
C GLN A 30 10.45 4.88 4.45
N LYS A 31 10.25 3.87 5.28
CA LYS A 31 10.16 4.07 6.72
C LYS A 31 11.49 4.60 7.27
N THR A 32 11.44 5.66 8.07
CA THR A 32 12.65 6.20 8.72
C THR A 32 13.28 5.15 9.63
N LYS A 33 14.61 5.04 9.60
CA LYS A 33 15.35 4.16 10.50
C LYS A 33 15.19 4.62 11.94
N LYS A 34 15.18 3.68 12.88
CA LYS A 34 14.98 3.94 14.32
C LYS A 34 16.00 4.91 14.94
N GLU A 35 17.15 5.07 14.30
CA GLU A 35 18.25 5.95 14.74
C GLU A 35 18.01 7.42 14.43
N PHE A 36 17.04 7.73 13.56
CA PHE A 36 16.73 9.07 13.08
C PHE A 36 15.32 9.49 13.46
N GLU A 37 15.15 10.77 13.73
CA GLU A 37 13.84 11.36 13.95
C GLU A 37 13.04 11.42 12.65
N GLY A 38 11.73 11.11 12.72
CA GLY A 38 10.80 11.13 11.60
C GLY A 38 10.07 9.81 11.43
N HIS A 39 9.02 9.83 10.61
CA HIS A 39 8.19 8.67 10.29
C HIS A 39 8.49 8.11 8.92
N LEU A 40 8.68 8.99 7.94
CA LEU A 40 8.94 8.65 6.54
C LEU A 40 10.18 9.38 6.03
N THR A 41 10.98 8.69 5.22
CA THR A 41 12.20 9.23 4.61
C THR A 41 12.02 9.29 3.09
N LEU A 42 12.21 10.47 2.51
CA LEU A 42 12.27 10.67 1.07
C LEU A 42 13.72 10.54 0.60
N VAL A 43 13.92 9.76 -0.46
CA VAL A 43 15.21 9.64 -1.15
C VAL A 43 15.28 10.73 -2.22
N VAL A 44 16.14 11.74 -2.03
CA VAL A 44 16.20 12.90 -2.95
C VAL A 44 17.13 12.73 -4.13
N PHE A 45 17.94 11.69 -4.17
CA PHE A 45 18.94 11.48 -5.23
C PHE A 45 18.38 11.49 -6.67
N PRO A 46 17.19 10.96 -6.96
CA PRO A 46 16.61 11.03 -8.29
C PRO A 46 16.35 12.47 -8.78
N PHE A 47 16.19 13.41 -7.85
CA PHE A 47 15.80 14.80 -8.14
C PHE A 47 16.97 15.77 -8.28
N LEU A 48 18.22 15.30 -8.07
CA LEU A 48 19.40 16.14 -8.17
C LEU A 48 19.62 16.70 -9.57
N ARG A 49 19.18 15.97 -10.61
CA ARG A 49 19.24 16.48 -12.00
C ARG A 49 18.30 17.66 -12.22
N ALA A 50 17.15 17.65 -11.55
CA ALA A 50 16.18 18.74 -11.62
C ALA A 50 16.63 19.97 -10.85
N SER A 51 17.12 19.78 -9.62
CA SER A 51 17.55 20.87 -8.74
C SER A 51 18.88 21.49 -9.15
N ARG A 52 19.77 20.72 -9.82
CA ARG A 52 21.16 21.12 -10.12
C ARG A 52 21.95 21.56 -8.89
N LYS A 53 21.59 21.05 -7.72
CA LYS A 53 22.15 21.39 -6.42
C LYS A 53 22.65 20.14 -5.69
N GLY A 54 23.33 20.32 -4.59
CA GLY A 54 23.75 19.22 -3.72
C GLY A 54 22.57 18.49 -3.08
N PRO A 55 22.75 17.22 -2.67
CA PRO A 55 21.67 16.42 -2.11
C PRO A 55 21.08 17.00 -0.82
N GLU A 56 21.90 17.57 0.06
CA GLU A 56 21.42 18.19 1.30
C GLU A 56 20.63 19.46 1.04
N GLN A 57 21.10 20.29 0.10
CA GLN A 57 20.41 21.53 -0.26
C GLN A 57 19.07 21.23 -0.96
N THR A 58 19.03 20.24 -1.84
CA THR A 58 17.79 19.78 -2.49
C THR A 58 16.80 19.25 -1.46
N ALA A 59 17.27 18.44 -0.51
CA ALA A 59 16.42 17.91 0.56
C ALA A 59 15.88 19.04 1.46
N GLN A 60 16.71 20.04 1.76
CA GLN A 60 16.31 21.20 2.57
C GLN A 60 15.20 22.00 1.89
N GLU A 61 15.35 22.35 0.62
CA GLU A 61 14.35 23.11 -0.15
C GLU A 61 13.01 22.38 -0.27
N ILE A 62 13.06 21.07 -0.55
CA ILE A 62 11.85 20.24 -0.60
C ILE A 62 11.21 20.17 0.79
N GLY A 63 11.98 19.99 1.84
CA GLY A 63 11.50 19.95 3.22
C GLY A 63 10.82 21.25 3.66
N GLU A 64 11.43 22.40 3.36
CA GLU A 64 10.86 23.72 3.64
C GLU A 64 9.55 23.95 2.89
N TYR A 65 9.50 23.57 1.61
CA TYR A 65 8.29 23.67 0.81
C TYR A 65 7.16 22.81 1.38
N LEU A 66 7.45 21.56 1.74
CA LEU A 66 6.47 20.64 2.33
C LEU A 66 5.98 21.13 3.68
N ALA A 67 6.88 21.61 4.56
CA ALA A 67 6.50 22.14 5.86
C ALA A 67 5.61 23.40 5.77
N ALA A 68 5.80 24.20 4.72
CA ALA A 68 5.02 25.45 4.51
C ALA A 68 3.65 25.18 3.85
N ASN A 69 3.56 24.17 2.96
CA ASN A 69 2.37 23.97 2.11
C ASN A 69 1.56 22.72 2.46
N GLU A 70 2.12 21.78 3.25
CA GLU A 70 1.47 20.52 3.57
C GLU A 70 1.23 20.38 5.07
N PRO A 71 -0.02 20.60 5.54
CA PRO A 71 -0.35 20.55 6.98
C PRO A 71 -0.06 19.23 7.67
N MET A 72 0.02 18.13 6.89
CA MET A 72 0.37 16.82 7.43
C MET A 72 1.85 16.70 7.82
N VAL A 73 2.72 17.59 7.34
CA VAL A 73 4.16 17.60 7.66
C VAL A 73 4.40 18.55 8.82
N GLN A 74 4.63 18.01 10.00
CA GLN A 74 4.88 18.79 11.22
C GLN A 74 6.32 19.34 11.31
N ALA A 75 7.27 18.51 10.93
CA ALA A 75 8.70 18.83 10.96
C ALA A 75 9.46 17.97 9.96
N PHE A 76 10.67 18.39 9.64
CA PHE A 76 11.58 17.60 8.81
C PHE A 76 13.01 17.71 9.30
N ASN A 77 13.85 16.72 8.95
CA ASN A 77 15.27 16.68 9.23
C ASN A 77 16.03 16.13 8.02
N VAL A 78 17.15 16.75 7.67
CA VAL A 78 17.98 16.36 6.53
C VAL A 78 19.26 15.71 7.02
N ILE A 79 19.53 14.48 6.60
CA ILE A 79 20.73 13.73 6.97
C ILE A 79 21.32 13.11 5.71
N LYS A 80 22.51 13.59 5.30
CA LYS A 80 23.27 13.03 4.16
C LYS A 80 22.44 12.87 2.86
N GLY A 81 21.57 13.84 2.57
CA GLY A 81 20.71 13.80 1.39
C GLY A 81 19.47 12.93 1.50
N PHE A 82 19.11 12.49 2.70
CA PHE A 82 17.84 11.88 3.03
C PHE A 82 16.97 12.89 3.77
N LEU A 83 15.74 13.08 3.29
CA LEU A 83 14.77 13.96 3.92
C LEU A 83 13.84 13.13 4.80
N ASN A 84 14.00 13.23 6.10
CA ASN A 84 13.15 12.57 7.09
C ASN A 84 11.99 13.49 7.46
N LEU A 85 10.78 13.01 7.33
CA LEU A 85 9.54 13.76 7.55
C LEU A 85 8.83 13.26 8.80
N THR A 86 8.45 14.19 9.67
CA THR A 86 7.61 13.92 10.84
C THR A 86 6.17 14.28 10.48
N ILE A 87 5.29 13.28 10.50
CA ILE A 87 3.88 13.44 10.16
C ILE A 87 3.11 13.89 11.41
N ALA A 88 2.26 14.89 11.24
CA ALA A 88 1.44 15.44 12.31
C ALA A 88 0.49 14.39 12.89
N ALA A 89 0.25 14.46 14.20
CA ALA A 89 -0.67 13.56 14.89
C ALA A 89 -2.10 13.61 14.31
N SER A 90 -2.55 14.78 13.85
CA SER A 90 -3.84 14.95 13.18
C SER A 90 -4.01 14.07 11.95
N ALA A 91 -2.98 13.92 11.12
CA ALA A 91 -3.03 13.09 9.93
C ALA A 91 -3.18 11.58 10.28
N TRP A 92 -2.59 11.14 11.38
CA TRP A 92 -2.78 9.78 11.89
C TRP A 92 -4.18 9.56 12.44
N VAL A 93 -4.76 10.56 13.12
CA VAL A 93 -6.15 10.50 13.61
C VAL A 93 -7.14 10.47 12.44
N GLU A 94 -6.93 11.29 11.40
CA GLU A 94 -7.73 11.25 10.18
C GLU A 94 -7.67 9.88 9.50
N LEU A 95 -6.48 9.29 9.40
CA LEU A 95 -6.32 7.93 8.85
C LEU A 95 -7.07 6.90 9.69
N LEU A 96 -6.94 6.95 11.02
CA LEU A 96 -7.65 6.04 11.93
C LEU A 96 -9.15 6.16 11.77
N THR A 97 -9.66 7.39 11.69
CA THR A 97 -11.10 7.66 11.47
C THR A 97 -11.57 7.12 10.12
N ALA A 98 -10.76 7.27 9.08
CA ALA A 98 -11.07 6.71 7.75
C ALA A 98 -11.12 5.17 7.77
N ILE A 99 -10.21 4.54 8.53
CA ILE A 99 -10.20 3.08 8.72
C ILE A 99 -11.44 2.62 9.49
N ASP A 100 -11.80 3.32 10.55
CA ASP A 100 -12.95 2.98 11.41
C ASP A 100 -14.29 3.11 10.66
N ASN A 101 -14.39 4.09 9.78
CA ASN A 101 -15.59 4.34 8.98
C ASN A 101 -15.74 3.43 7.74
N ASP A 102 -14.71 2.69 7.36
CA ASP A 102 -14.73 1.79 6.21
C ASP A 102 -14.50 0.33 6.62
N ALA A 103 -15.59 -0.40 6.80
CA ALA A 103 -15.56 -1.83 7.17
C ALA A 103 -14.79 -2.70 6.15
N LYS A 104 -14.54 -2.21 4.94
CA LYS A 104 -13.78 -2.88 3.90
C LYS A 104 -12.42 -2.23 3.63
N TYR A 105 -11.95 -1.40 4.55
CA TYR A 105 -10.66 -0.73 4.39
C TYR A 105 -9.53 -1.73 4.12
N GLY A 106 -8.77 -1.47 3.05
CA GLY A 106 -7.67 -2.34 2.61
C GLY A 106 -8.10 -3.56 1.78
N ILE A 107 -9.41 -3.80 1.61
CA ILE A 107 -9.94 -4.85 0.75
C ILE A 107 -10.24 -4.26 -0.62
N GLN A 108 -9.71 -4.87 -1.66
CA GLN A 108 -10.00 -4.52 -3.04
C GLN A 108 -11.20 -5.34 -3.54
N THR A 109 -12.19 -4.67 -4.11
CA THR A 109 -13.33 -5.37 -4.72
C THR A 109 -12.96 -5.88 -6.11
N PRO A 110 -13.12 -7.18 -6.40
CA PRO A 110 -12.89 -7.71 -7.74
C PRO A 110 -13.80 -7.05 -8.78
N THR A 111 -13.27 -6.83 -9.99
CA THR A 111 -14.01 -6.36 -11.16
C THR A 111 -14.10 -7.47 -12.20
N GLU A 112 -14.89 -7.28 -13.27
CA GLU A 112 -14.98 -8.25 -14.37
C GLU A 112 -13.63 -8.51 -15.05
N ASN A 113 -12.74 -7.50 -15.08
CA ASN A 113 -11.41 -7.58 -15.67
C ASN A 113 -10.34 -8.07 -14.69
N SER A 114 -10.70 -8.34 -13.43
CA SER A 114 -9.74 -8.85 -12.44
C SER A 114 -9.25 -10.26 -12.80
N PRO A 115 -7.99 -10.60 -12.51
CA PRO A 115 -7.46 -11.94 -12.73
C PRO A 115 -8.33 -13.02 -12.07
N LEU A 116 -8.56 -14.11 -12.78
CA LEU A 116 -9.23 -15.27 -12.20
C LEU A 116 -8.20 -16.21 -11.61
N VAL A 117 -8.33 -16.48 -10.31
CA VAL A 117 -7.46 -17.42 -9.56
C VAL A 117 -8.31 -18.63 -9.19
N MET A 118 -7.91 -19.81 -9.65
CA MET A 118 -8.55 -21.08 -9.28
C MET A 118 -7.75 -21.72 -8.15
N ILE A 119 -8.43 -22.06 -7.05
CA ILE A 119 -7.83 -22.70 -5.88
C ILE A 119 -8.56 -24.01 -5.62
N GLU A 120 -7.83 -25.11 -5.71
CA GLU A 120 -8.33 -26.42 -5.33
C GLU A 120 -7.94 -26.75 -3.90
N TYR A 121 -8.91 -26.99 -3.05
CA TYR A 121 -8.71 -27.50 -1.69
C TYR A 121 -9.94 -28.30 -1.26
N SER A 122 -9.87 -28.98 -0.12
CA SER A 122 -10.97 -29.81 0.40
C SER A 122 -11.35 -30.98 -0.53
N SER A 123 -10.34 -31.63 -1.11
CA SER A 123 -10.51 -32.80 -1.98
C SER A 123 -9.92 -34.07 -1.32
N PRO A 124 -10.44 -34.51 -0.15
CA PRO A 124 -9.92 -35.70 0.53
C PRO A 124 -10.30 -36.99 -0.21
N ASN A 125 -9.52 -38.04 0.00
CA ASN A 125 -9.89 -39.38 -0.46
C ASN A 125 -11.14 -39.85 0.29
N THR A 126 -12.14 -40.29 -0.44
CA THR A 126 -13.46 -40.67 0.11
C THR A 126 -13.47 -42.01 0.84
N ASN A 127 -12.42 -42.82 0.68
CA ASN A 127 -12.29 -44.19 1.23
C ASN A 127 -11.58 -44.25 2.59
N LYS A 128 -11.26 -43.11 3.19
CA LYS A 128 -10.58 -43.02 4.49
C LYS A 128 -11.25 -41.98 5.39
N PRO A 129 -11.27 -42.21 6.72
CA PRO A 129 -11.75 -41.19 7.65
C PRO A 129 -10.89 -39.94 7.59
N LEU A 130 -11.52 -38.78 7.80
CA LEU A 130 -10.83 -37.49 7.87
C LEU A 130 -9.93 -37.44 9.11
N HIS A 131 -8.81 -36.78 9.00
CA HIS A 131 -7.88 -36.50 10.09
C HIS A 131 -7.43 -35.03 10.08
N LEU A 132 -6.69 -34.61 11.11
CA LEU A 132 -6.24 -33.20 11.28
C LEU A 132 -5.50 -32.63 10.07
N GLY A 133 -4.80 -33.47 9.29
CA GLY A 133 -4.14 -33.05 8.05
C GLY A 133 -5.13 -32.52 7.00
N HIS A 134 -6.32 -33.09 6.92
CA HIS A 134 -7.38 -32.60 6.01
C HIS A 134 -7.94 -31.27 6.50
N VAL A 135 -8.14 -31.13 7.81
CA VAL A 135 -8.57 -29.86 8.42
C VAL A 135 -7.56 -28.74 8.13
N ARG A 136 -6.26 -29.03 8.33
CA ARG A 136 -5.18 -28.08 8.02
C ARG A 136 -5.21 -27.64 6.56
N ASN A 137 -5.34 -28.58 5.62
CA ASN A 137 -5.37 -28.25 4.19
C ASN A 137 -6.59 -27.41 3.83
N ASN A 138 -7.75 -27.70 4.42
CA ASN A 138 -8.96 -26.92 4.22
C ASN A 138 -8.82 -25.49 4.72
N LEU A 139 -8.25 -25.31 5.92
CA LEU A 139 -8.01 -23.99 6.50
C LEU A 139 -7.01 -23.18 5.69
N LEU A 140 -5.93 -23.81 5.22
CA LEU A 140 -4.93 -23.14 4.38
C LEU A 140 -5.53 -22.72 3.03
N GLY A 141 -6.27 -23.60 2.37
CA GLY A 141 -6.93 -23.28 1.10
C GLY A 141 -7.97 -22.18 1.23
N TYR A 142 -8.77 -22.23 2.28
CA TYR A 142 -9.77 -21.20 2.60
C TYR A 142 -9.10 -19.84 2.89
N ALA A 143 -8.04 -19.81 3.72
CA ALA A 143 -7.32 -18.60 4.03
C ALA A 143 -6.67 -17.98 2.78
N LEU A 144 -6.07 -18.82 1.92
CA LEU A 144 -5.50 -18.38 0.65
C LEU A 144 -6.56 -17.77 -0.27
N ALA A 145 -7.73 -18.41 -0.39
CA ALA A 145 -8.84 -17.90 -1.18
C ALA A 145 -9.28 -16.51 -0.72
N ASN A 146 -9.47 -16.33 0.59
CA ASN A 146 -9.87 -15.05 1.17
C ASN A 146 -8.81 -13.95 0.95
N VAL A 147 -7.51 -14.28 1.09
CA VAL A 147 -6.43 -13.32 0.83
C VAL A 147 -6.39 -12.91 -0.63
N MET A 148 -6.53 -13.86 -1.57
CA MET A 148 -6.56 -13.56 -3.00
C MET A 148 -7.78 -12.69 -3.37
N GLU A 149 -8.95 -12.98 -2.83
CA GLU A 149 -10.16 -12.18 -3.04
C GLU A 149 -10.00 -10.78 -2.48
N ALA A 150 -9.47 -10.65 -1.25
CA ALA A 150 -9.21 -9.36 -0.62
C ALA A 150 -8.19 -8.49 -1.39
N ASN A 151 -7.35 -9.11 -2.21
CA ASN A 151 -6.44 -8.42 -3.14
C ASN A 151 -7.06 -8.13 -4.52
N GLY A 152 -8.38 -8.21 -4.65
CA GLY A 152 -9.11 -7.85 -5.86
C GLY A 152 -9.06 -8.89 -6.97
N ASN A 153 -8.68 -10.13 -6.68
CA ASN A 153 -8.77 -11.22 -7.65
C ASN A 153 -10.16 -11.85 -7.62
N ARG A 154 -10.61 -12.32 -8.75
CA ARG A 154 -11.77 -13.22 -8.85
C ARG A 154 -11.32 -14.61 -8.43
N VAL A 155 -11.94 -15.19 -7.40
CA VAL A 155 -11.54 -16.50 -6.88
C VAL A 155 -12.57 -17.55 -7.23
N CYS A 156 -12.12 -18.64 -7.88
CA CYS A 156 -12.92 -19.84 -8.11
C CYS A 156 -12.39 -20.96 -7.21
N ILE A 157 -13.22 -21.46 -6.33
CA ILE A 157 -12.88 -22.60 -5.47
C ILE A 157 -13.32 -23.87 -6.19
N SER A 158 -12.35 -24.69 -6.61
CA SER A 158 -12.62 -26.00 -7.20
C SER A 158 -12.58 -27.06 -6.11
N LYS A 159 -13.67 -27.77 -5.98
CA LYS A 159 -13.70 -29.12 -5.37
C LYS A 159 -13.71 -30.10 -6.51
N ARG A 160 -13.23 -31.31 -6.34
CA ARG A 160 -13.11 -32.34 -7.38
C ARG A 160 -14.35 -32.55 -8.29
N GLN A 161 -15.48 -31.90 -8.01
CA GLN A 161 -16.74 -32.04 -8.74
C GLN A 161 -17.40 -30.73 -9.21
N TRP A 162 -17.12 -29.54 -8.60
CA TRP A 162 -17.88 -28.31 -8.90
C TRP A 162 -17.04 -27.05 -8.72
N CYS A 163 -17.04 -26.20 -9.73
CA CYS A 163 -16.60 -24.81 -9.61
C CYS A 163 -17.77 -23.98 -9.06
N THR A 164 -17.75 -23.60 -7.80
CA THR A 164 -18.69 -22.64 -7.24
C THR A 164 -18.02 -21.29 -7.12
N GLY A 165 -18.24 -20.40 -8.10
CA GLY A 165 -17.86 -18.99 -7.99
C GLY A 165 -18.92 -18.21 -7.21
N PRO A 166 -18.58 -17.09 -6.57
CA PRO A 166 -19.54 -16.25 -5.84
C PRO A 166 -20.66 -15.66 -6.71
N SER A 167 -20.53 -15.72 -8.04
CA SER A 167 -21.48 -15.16 -8.98
C SER A 167 -22.71 -16.06 -9.30
N GLU A 168 -22.74 -17.30 -8.84
CA GLU A 168 -23.87 -18.22 -9.16
C GLU A 168 -24.88 -18.40 -8.01
N LEU A 169 -24.69 -17.72 -6.88
CA LEU A 169 -25.62 -17.81 -5.74
C LEU A 169 -26.75 -16.78 -5.75
N THR A 170 -26.94 -16.02 -6.84
CA THR A 170 -28.00 -15.00 -6.93
C THR A 170 -29.04 -15.24 -8.01
N SER A 171 -29.17 -16.45 -8.53
CA SER A 171 -30.30 -16.78 -9.48
C SER A 171 -30.98 -18.10 -9.11
N SER A 172 -31.77 -18.04 -8.06
CA SER A 172 -32.98 -18.90 -7.90
C SER A 172 -33.83 -18.36 -6.75
#